data_fbdce67a57ecff554fe07688ee28600f
#
_entry.id   fbdce67a57ecff554fe07688ee28600f
#
_cell.length_a   1.000
_cell.length_b   1.000
_cell.length_c   1.000
_cell.angle_alpha   90.00
_cell.angle_beta   90.00
_cell.angle_gamma   90.00
#
_symmetry.space_group_name_H-M   'P 1'
#
loop_
_entity.id
_entity.type
_entity.pdbx_description
1 polymer ?
#
loop_
_entity_poly.entity_id
_entity_poly.type
_entity_poly.pdbx_seq_one_letter_code
_entity_poly.pdbx_strand_id
1 'polypeptide(L)'
;RTHMKFPFLKKNKPAPTPEAPAAPRAPFPFAAPAQDEPVPAIHIDAHVLAFLRKYDAAPGQLDTQALTDAMLAAMQRGLRGEAGGLPMLPAYLTPHGHAAPEGKRIAVIDAGGTNFRVATVHYEFGQPILEDERTLPMPGSEQDADWMDFIRLAADALEPLLDRVTQIGVCFSYPAENTPGS
;
A
#
# COMPACT_ATOMS: atom_id res chain seq x y z
N ARG A 1 -24.25 -16.15 -15.28
CA ARG A 1 -23.01 -15.38 -15.07
C ARG A 1 -23.21 -14.51 -13.82
N THR A 2 -22.89 -15.06 -12.68
CA THR A 2 -22.97 -14.35 -11.39
C THR A 2 -21.66 -13.60 -11.24
N HIS A 3 -21.65 -12.31 -11.57
CA HIS A 3 -20.51 -11.47 -11.28
C HIS A 3 -20.33 -11.39 -9.77
N MET A 4 -19.10 -11.57 -9.29
CA MET A 4 -18.73 -11.28 -7.92
C MET A 4 -19.11 -9.83 -7.63
N LYS A 5 -20.25 -9.61 -7.00
CA LYS A 5 -20.68 -8.31 -6.51
C LYS A 5 -20.10 -8.16 -5.12
N PHE A 6 -18.95 -7.51 -5.01
CA PHE A 6 -18.51 -7.02 -3.71
C PHE A 6 -19.60 -6.08 -3.18
N PRO A 7 -20.23 -6.36 -2.04
CA PRO A 7 -21.37 -5.59 -1.54
C PRO A 7 -21.02 -4.15 -1.15
N PHE A 8 -19.75 -3.75 -1.30
CA PHE A 8 -19.21 -2.44 -0.91
C PHE A 8 -19.28 -1.35 -1.99
N LEU A 9 -19.71 -1.68 -3.22
CA LEU A 9 -19.98 -0.66 -4.24
C LEU A 9 -21.39 -0.09 -4.10
N LYS A 10 -21.78 0.37 -2.92
CA LYS A 10 -22.92 1.27 -2.78
C LYS A 10 -22.52 2.66 -3.22
N LYS A 11 -23.29 3.24 -4.14
CA LYS A 11 -23.14 4.60 -4.66
C LYS A 11 -22.86 5.59 -3.51
N ASN A 12 -21.78 6.34 -3.65
CA ASN A 12 -21.29 7.34 -2.74
C ASN A 12 -22.38 8.25 -2.16
N LYS A 13 -22.59 8.17 -0.85
CA LYS A 13 -23.05 9.32 -0.10
C LYS A 13 -21.86 10.28 0.01
N PRO A 14 -22.06 11.60 -0.16
CA PRO A 14 -20.94 12.53 0.04
C PRO A 14 -20.40 12.36 1.46
N ALA A 15 -19.07 12.27 1.55
CA ALA A 15 -18.37 12.21 2.81
C ALA A 15 -18.70 13.46 3.66
N PRO A 16 -18.77 13.35 4.99
CA PRO A 16 -18.92 14.51 5.85
C PRO A 16 -17.75 15.48 5.59
N THR A 17 -18.07 16.76 5.52
CA THR A 17 -17.10 17.85 5.31
C THR A 17 -15.99 17.73 6.34
N PRO A 18 -14.72 17.66 5.95
CA PRO A 18 -13.63 17.55 6.91
C PRO A 18 -13.56 18.83 7.75
N GLU A 19 -13.47 18.65 9.05
CA GLU A 19 -13.13 19.70 10.01
C GLU A 19 -11.80 20.37 9.60
N ALA A 20 -11.70 21.68 9.82
CA ALA A 20 -10.57 22.49 9.40
C ALA A 20 -9.22 21.90 9.85
N PRO A 21 -8.15 22.00 9.04
CA PRO A 21 -6.90 21.34 9.32
C PRO A 21 -6.28 21.82 10.64
N ALA A 22 -6.02 20.88 11.52
CA ALA A 22 -5.18 21.10 12.70
C ALA A 22 -3.81 21.64 12.28
N ALA A 23 -3.21 22.49 13.15
CA ALA A 23 -1.93 23.15 12.93
C ALA A 23 -0.83 22.24 12.32
N PRO A 24 0.16 22.80 11.59
CA PRO A 24 1.18 22.03 10.90
C PRO A 24 1.92 21.12 11.86
N ARG A 25 1.80 19.81 11.64
CA ARG A 25 2.48 18.77 12.41
C ARG A 25 3.95 18.74 12.02
N ALA A 26 4.81 18.44 13.00
CA ALA A 26 6.22 18.21 12.78
C ALA A 26 6.45 17.19 11.64
N PRO A 27 7.46 17.38 10.80
CA PRO A 27 7.74 16.46 9.71
C PRO A 27 7.97 15.05 10.23
N PHE A 28 7.45 14.06 9.49
CA PHE A 28 7.72 12.65 9.76
C PHE A 28 9.23 12.44 9.91
N PRO A 29 9.69 11.63 10.88
CA PRO A 29 11.09 11.30 11.01
C PRO A 29 11.50 10.21 9.98
N PHE A 30 11.22 10.45 8.72
CA PHE A 30 12.07 9.88 7.69
C PHE A 30 13.33 10.72 7.75
N ALA A 31 14.39 10.18 8.35
CA ALA A 31 15.70 10.72 8.13
C ALA A 31 15.85 10.80 6.61
N ALA A 32 15.93 12.03 6.09
CA ALA A 32 16.34 12.20 4.71
C ALA A 32 17.64 11.40 4.56
N PRO A 33 17.81 10.58 3.50
CA PRO A 33 19.08 9.92 3.27
C PRO A 33 20.16 10.98 3.37
N ALA A 34 21.22 10.70 4.09
CA ALA A 34 22.33 11.63 4.26
C ALA A 34 22.71 12.17 2.88
N GLN A 35 22.72 13.49 2.72
CA GLN A 35 22.84 14.16 1.42
C GLN A 35 24.16 13.86 0.68
N ASP A 36 25.05 13.05 1.26
CA ASP A 36 26.39 12.77 0.78
C ASP A 36 26.64 11.32 0.32
N GLU A 37 25.64 10.44 0.34
CA GLU A 37 25.84 9.14 -0.32
C GLU A 37 25.69 9.31 -1.84
N PRO A 38 26.71 9.00 -2.64
CA PRO A 38 26.60 9.09 -4.09
C PRO A 38 25.52 8.11 -4.54
N VAL A 39 24.43 8.64 -5.11
CA VAL A 39 23.41 7.82 -5.73
C VAL A 39 24.11 6.93 -6.76
N PRO A 40 24.02 5.58 -6.66
CA PRO A 40 24.69 4.70 -7.59
C PRO A 40 24.26 5.05 -9.01
N ALA A 41 25.25 5.23 -9.91
CA ALA A 41 24.99 5.57 -11.30
C ALA A 41 24.13 4.45 -11.92
N ILE A 42 22.85 4.73 -12.18
CA ILE A 42 21.96 3.81 -12.86
C ILE A 42 22.40 3.75 -14.32
N HIS A 43 22.91 2.59 -14.71
CA HIS A 43 23.24 2.35 -16.12
C HIS A 43 21.96 2.07 -16.90
N ILE A 44 21.48 3.04 -17.66
CA ILE A 44 20.30 2.90 -18.51
C ILE A 44 20.76 2.46 -19.91
N ASP A 45 20.17 1.39 -20.43
CA ASP A 45 20.41 0.94 -21.81
C ASP A 45 20.16 2.08 -22.81
N ALA A 46 21.00 2.17 -23.86
CA ALA A 46 20.95 3.25 -24.83
C ALA A 46 19.60 3.33 -25.58
N HIS A 47 18.95 2.19 -25.86
CA HIS A 47 17.64 2.17 -26.52
C HIS A 47 16.55 2.69 -25.59
N VAL A 48 16.60 2.29 -24.31
CA VAL A 48 15.69 2.79 -23.27
C VAL A 48 15.88 4.28 -23.08
N LEU A 49 17.11 4.75 -23.01
CA LEU A 49 17.40 6.18 -22.87
C LEU A 49 16.91 6.99 -24.09
N ALA A 50 17.07 6.47 -25.30
CA ALA A 50 16.56 7.10 -26.51
C ALA A 50 15.02 7.19 -26.51
N PHE A 51 14.34 6.12 -26.06
CA PHE A 51 12.90 6.11 -25.88
C PHE A 51 12.45 7.15 -24.85
N LEU A 52 13.08 7.18 -23.67
CA LEU A 52 12.76 8.16 -22.62
C LEU A 52 12.94 9.59 -23.09
N ARG A 53 14.05 9.87 -23.83
CA ARG A 53 14.29 11.21 -24.39
C ARG A 53 13.23 11.66 -25.40
N LYS A 54 12.73 10.72 -26.21
CA LYS A 54 11.66 11.00 -27.18
C LYS A 54 10.37 11.48 -26.51
N TYR A 55 10.12 11.07 -25.29
CA TYR A 55 8.91 11.39 -24.51
C TYR A 55 9.18 12.34 -23.33
N ASP A 56 10.32 13.05 -23.36
CA ASP A 56 10.73 13.99 -22.32
C ASP A 56 10.73 13.39 -20.89
N ALA A 57 11.01 12.08 -20.80
CA ALA A 57 11.01 11.33 -19.55
C ALA A 57 12.40 10.86 -19.10
N ALA A 58 13.45 11.27 -19.80
CA ALA A 58 14.81 10.88 -19.41
C ALA A 58 15.28 11.63 -18.14
N PRO A 59 16.18 11.03 -17.36
CA PRO A 59 16.82 11.71 -16.25
C PRO A 59 17.39 13.07 -16.69
N GLY A 60 17.10 14.11 -15.93
CA GLY A 60 17.47 15.50 -16.25
C GLY A 60 16.50 16.26 -17.16
N GLN A 61 15.54 15.61 -17.81
CA GLN A 61 14.44 16.27 -18.52
C GLN A 61 13.22 16.48 -17.64
N LEU A 62 13.09 15.71 -16.55
CA LEU A 62 11.97 15.80 -15.62
C LEU A 62 12.24 16.88 -14.57
N ASP A 63 11.38 17.86 -14.49
CA ASP A 63 11.31 18.79 -13.36
C ASP A 63 10.56 18.10 -12.21
N THR A 64 11.32 17.48 -11.32
CA THR A 64 10.77 16.73 -10.18
C THR A 64 9.98 17.62 -9.20
N GLN A 65 10.37 18.90 -9.08
CA GLN A 65 9.63 19.85 -8.24
C GLN A 65 8.26 20.16 -8.85
N ALA A 66 8.23 20.48 -10.15
CA ALA A 66 6.97 20.74 -10.85
C ALA A 66 6.03 19.52 -10.82
N LEU A 67 6.57 18.30 -10.97
CA LEU A 67 5.79 17.06 -10.84
C LEU A 67 5.23 16.88 -9.42
N THR A 68 6.04 17.12 -8.40
CA THR A 68 5.61 17.05 -7.00
C THR A 68 4.50 18.05 -6.71
N ASP A 69 4.66 19.28 -7.14
CA ASP A 69 3.68 20.34 -6.95
C ASP A 69 2.36 20.03 -7.68
N ALA A 70 2.44 19.51 -8.91
CA ALA A 70 1.27 19.08 -9.68
C ALA A 70 0.53 17.92 -8.99
N MET A 71 1.27 16.93 -8.47
CA MET A 71 0.69 15.80 -7.74
C MET A 71 0.01 16.26 -6.45
N LEU A 72 0.67 17.09 -5.65
CA LEU A 72 0.09 17.64 -4.42
C LEU A 72 -1.15 18.48 -4.70
N ALA A 73 -1.14 19.28 -5.76
CA ALA A 73 -2.32 20.05 -6.18
C ALA A 73 -3.46 19.13 -6.61
N ALA A 74 -3.19 18.02 -7.30
CA ALA A 74 -4.20 17.04 -7.69
C ALA A 74 -4.78 16.31 -6.46
N MET A 75 -3.94 15.95 -5.49
CA MET A 75 -4.38 15.36 -4.21
C MET A 75 -5.26 16.34 -3.42
N GLN A 76 -4.88 17.61 -3.33
CA GLN A 76 -5.67 18.64 -2.66
C GLN A 76 -7.04 18.85 -3.33
N ARG A 77 -7.09 18.85 -4.66
CA ARG A 77 -8.38 18.88 -5.38
C ARG A 77 -9.22 17.65 -5.05
N GLY A 78 -8.59 16.46 -5.01
CA GLY A 78 -9.28 15.22 -4.64
C GLY A 78 -9.89 15.26 -3.22
N LEU A 79 -9.16 15.79 -2.24
CA LEU A 79 -9.67 15.99 -0.87
C LEU A 79 -10.88 16.91 -0.82
N ARG A 80 -10.98 17.89 -1.73
CA ARG A 80 -12.14 18.79 -1.84
C ARG A 80 -13.26 18.21 -2.71
N GLY A 81 -13.09 17.01 -3.27
CA GLY A 81 -14.08 16.40 -4.17
C GLY A 81 -14.21 17.11 -5.53
N GLU A 82 -13.20 17.88 -5.95
CA GLU A 82 -13.21 18.62 -7.20
C GLU A 82 -12.93 17.70 -8.40
N ALA A 83 -13.54 18.01 -9.54
CA ALA A 83 -13.28 17.28 -10.78
C ALA A 83 -11.80 17.38 -11.19
N GLY A 84 -11.23 16.25 -11.68
CA GLY A 84 -9.82 16.17 -12.07
C GLY A 84 -8.85 16.07 -10.90
N GLY A 85 -9.33 15.93 -9.66
CA GLY A 85 -8.53 15.57 -8.50
C GLY A 85 -8.25 14.06 -8.44
N LEU A 86 -7.20 13.67 -7.71
CA LEU A 86 -6.95 12.27 -7.41
C LEU A 86 -7.97 11.76 -6.38
N PRO A 87 -8.56 10.58 -6.56
CA PRO A 87 -9.39 9.97 -5.52
C PRO A 87 -8.59 9.78 -4.24
N MET A 88 -9.02 10.42 -3.16
CA MET A 88 -8.35 10.34 -1.86
C MET A 88 -9.20 9.51 -0.91
N LEU A 89 -8.59 8.48 -0.33
CA LEU A 89 -9.21 7.65 0.70
C LEU A 89 -8.67 8.06 2.07
N PRO A 90 -9.52 8.17 3.10
CA PRO A 90 -9.05 8.45 4.45
C PRO A 90 -8.23 7.25 4.97
N ALA A 91 -7.04 7.53 5.51
CA ALA A 91 -6.21 6.55 6.16
C ALA A 91 -6.07 6.94 7.64
N TYR A 92 -6.54 6.06 8.53
CA TYR A 92 -6.51 6.27 9.98
C TYR A 92 -5.26 5.62 10.59
N LEU A 93 -4.08 6.01 10.09
CA LEU A 93 -2.82 5.53 10.62
C LEU A 93 -2.46 6.27 11.90
N THR A 94 -2.01 5.55 12.91
CA THR A 94 -1.45 6.16 14.14
C THR A 94 -0.15 6.87 13.76
N PRO A 95 -0.02 8.19 14.03
CA PRO A 95 1.16 8.98 13.61
C PRO A 95 2.44 8.62 14.36
N HIS A 96 2.36 7.82 15.41
CA HIS A 96 3.50 7.38 16.18
C HIS A 96 3.87 5.98 15.71
N GLY A 97 4.97 5.86 14.98
CA GLY A 97 5.54 4.57 14.63
C GLY A 97 5.81 3.76 15.89
N HIS A 98 5.25 2.58 15.98
CA HIS A 98 5.68 1.62 16.97
C HIS A 98 7.03 1.07 16.51
N ALA A 99 7.97 0.95 17.43
CA ALA A 99 9.19 0.22 17.14
C ALA A 99 8.83 -1.21 16.70
N ALA A 100 9.53 -1.72 15.69
CA ALA A 100 9.36 -3.09 15.26
C ALA A 100 9.52 -4.03 16.48
N PRO A 101 8.59 -4.97 16.68
CA PRO A 101 8.64 -5.85 17.84
C PRO A 101 9.77 -6.86 17.68
N GLU A 102 10.96 -6.55 18.21
CA GLU A 102 12.11 -7.45 18.20
C GLU A 102 11.74 -8.83 18.76
N GLY A 103 12.17 -9.88 18.07
CA GLY A 103 12.00 -11.27 18.48
C GLY A 103 10.56 -11.80 18.46
N LYS A 104 9.56 -11.00 18.11
CA LYS A 104 8.19 -11.47 17.96
C LYS A 104 7.93 -11.90 16.54
N ARG A 105 7.40 -13.10 16.36
CA ARG A 105 7.01 -13.63 15.08
C ARG A 105 5.55 -13.29 14.79
N ILE A 106 5.29 -12.73 13.61
CA ILE A 106 3.98 -12.24 13.17
C ILE A 106 3.66 -12.95 11.85
N ALA A 107 2.46 -13.47 11.69
CA ALA A 107 1.98 -13.88 10.37
C ALA A 107 1.55 -12.65 9.59
N VAL A 108 1.91 -12.58 8.32
CA VAL A 108 1.53 -11.50 7.42
C VAL A 108 0.80 -12.04 6.21
N ILE A 109 -0.26 -11.34 5.80
CA ILE A 109 -1.03 -11.61 4.59
C ILE A 109 -0.95 -10.38 3.70
N ASP A 110 -0.63 -10.59 2.42
CA ASP A 110 -0.79 -9.61 1.36
C ASP A 110 -1.85 -10.14 0.36
N ALA A 111 -3.05 -9.60 0.47
CA ALA A 111 -4.18 -9.96 -0.39
C ALA A 111 -4.25 -8.99 -1.57
N GLY A 112 -3.54 -9.32 -2.65
CA GLY A 112 -3.50 -8.56 -3.90
C GLY A 112 -4.61 -8.95 -4.88
N GLY A 113 -4.63 -8.31 -6.05
CA GLY A 113 -5.66 -8.57 -7.08
C GLY A 113 -5.61 -9.97 -7.69
N THR A 114 -4.43 -10.55 -7.83
CA THR A 114 -4.20 -11.87 -8.46
C THR A 114 -3.53 -12.87 -7.54
N ASN A 115 -2.76 -12.37 -6.56
CA ASN A 115 -1.97 -13.19 -5.67
C ASN A 115 -2.38 -12.95 -4.22
N PHE A 116 -2.49 -14.04 -3.49
CA PHE A 116 -2.59 -14.08 -2.04
C PHE A 116 -1.25 -14.57 -1.49
N ARG A 117 -0.56 -13.74 -0.75
CA ARG A 117 0.73 -14.11 -0.13
C ARG A 117 0.58 -14.21 1.35
N VAL A 118 1.23 -15.21 1.93
CA VAL A 118 1.33 -15.37 3.38
C VAL A 118 2.78 -15.69 3.74
N ALA A 119 3.24 -15.11 4.84
CA ALA A 119 4.56 -15.39 5.39
C ALA A 119 4.56 -15.21 6.91
N THR A 120 5.60 -15.65 7.57
CA THR A 120 5.94 -15.15 8.91
C THR A 120 7.03 -14.09 8.82
N VAL A 121 6.96 -13.08 9.65
CA VAL A 121 7.98 -12.03 9.77
C VAL A 121 8.37 -11.85 11.23
N HIS A 122 9.65 -11.67 11.45
CA HIS A 122 10.20 -11.18 12.70
C HIS A 122 11.31 -10.16 12.40
N TYR A 123 11.69 -9.39 13.40
CA TYR A 123 12.74 -8.38 13.25
C TYR A 123 13.97 -8.79 14.02
N GLU A 124 15.12 -8.64 13.37
CA GLU A 124 16.44 -8.78 14.00
C GLU A 124 17.27 -7.54 13.64
N PHE A 125 17.76 -6.84 14.68
CA PHE A 125 18.53 -5.59 14.48
C PHE A 125 17.80 -4.54 13.63
N GLY A 126 16.47 -4.47 13.76
CA GLY A 126 15.63 -3.56 12.99
C GLY A 126 15.40 -3.98 11.53
N GLN A 127 15.90 -5.13 11.10
CA GLN A 127 15.68 -5.67 9.75
C GLN A 127 14.58 -6.74 9.77
N PRO A 128 13.60 -6.69 8.84
CA PRO A 128 12.59 -7.73 8.71
C PRO A 128 13.20 -8.99 8.09
N ILE A 129 12.93 -10.12 8.72
CA ILE A 129 13.26 -11.45 8.20
C ILE A 129 11.96 -12.17 7.88
N LEU A 130 11.82 -12.58 6.62
CA LEU A 130 10.66 -13.33 6.14
C LEU A 130 10.99 -14.82 6.13
N GLU A 131 10.04 -15.62 6.60
CA GLU A 131 10.09 -17.08 6.58
C GLU A 131 8.73 -17.64 6.17
N ASP A 132 8.69 -18.92 5.82
CA ASP A 132 7.46 -19.65 5.46
C ASP A 132 6.63 -18.97 4.34
N GLU A 133 7.28 -18.24 3.43
CA GLU A 133 6.60 -17.51 2.36
C GLU A 133 5.89 -18.47 1.41
N ARG A 134 4.60 -18.20 1.16
CA ARG A 134 3.79 -18.92 0.18
C ARG A 134 2.98 -17.93 -0.64
N THR A 135 2.88 -18.21 -1.93
CA THR A 135 2.00 -17.45 -2.85
C THR A 135 0.95 -18.41 -3.39
N LEU A 136 -0.30 -18.01 -3.30
CA LEU A 136 -1.47 -18.75 -3.74
C LEU A 136 -2.27 -17.87 -4.72
N PRO A 137 -3.05 -18.46 -5.65
CA PRO A 137 -3.99 -17.68 -6.46
C PRO A 137 -5.02 -16.99 -5.56
N MET A 138 -5.28 -15.71 -5.84
CA MET A 138 -6.35 -14.99 -5.15
C MET A 138 -7.71 -15.55 -5.58
N PRO A 139 -8.64 -15.90 -4.67
CA PRO A 139 -9.99 -16.29 -5.03
C PRO A 139 -10.65 -15.24 -5.92
N GLY A 140 -11.23 -15.67 -7.03
CA GLY A 140 -11.82 -14.77 -8.02
C GLY A 140 -10.88 -14.29 -9.13
N SER A 141 -9.58 -14.61 -9.08
CA SER A 141 -8.63 -14.26 -10.14
C SER A 141 -8.73 -15.16 -11.37
N GLU A 142 -9.04 -16.44 -11.17
CA GLU A 142 -9.11 -17.43 -12.25
C GLU A 142 -10.53 -17.96 -12.48
N GLN A 143 -11.35 -18.00 -11.46
CA GLN A 143 -12.72 -18.46 -11.48
C GLN A 143 -13.58 -17.66 -10.50
N ASP A 144 -14.89 -17.67 -10.71
CA ASP A 144 -15.82 -17.01 -9.78
C ASP A 144 -15.62 -17.55 -8.35
N ALA A 145 -15.53 -16.67 -7.39
CA ALA A 145 -15.39 -17.00 -5.98
C ALA A 145 -16.26 -16.08 -5.12
N ASP A 146 -16.61 -16.55 -3.92
CA ASP A 146 -17.32 -15.74 -2.94
C ASP A 146 -16.42 -15.30 -1.78
N TRP A 147 -16.97 -14.50 -0.87
CA TRP A 147 -16.24 -14.03 0.31
C TRP A 147 -15.79 -15.20 1.22
N MET A 148 -16.56 -16.26 1.28
CA MET A 148 -16.21 -17.42 2.11
C MET A 148 -15.03 -18.20 1.54
N ASP A 149 -14.84 -18.17 0.22
CA ASP A 149 -13.66 -18.79 -0.42
C ASP A 149 -12.39 -18.03 -0.01
N PHE A 150 -12.45 -16.68 0.06
CA PHE A 150 -11.35 -15.89 0.60
C PHE A 150 -11.06 -16.20 2.08
N ILE A 151 -12.09 -16.29 2.91
CA ILE A 151 -11.93 -16.60 4.34
C ILE A 151 -11.33 -18.00 4.54
N ARG A 152 -11.80 -19.00 3.77
CA ARG A 152 -11.23 -20.35 3.84
C ARG A 152 -9.78 -20.38 3.42
N LEU A 153 -9.44 -19.73 2.29
CA LEU A 153 -8.05 -19.63 1.86
C LEU A 153 -7.17 -19.02 2.93
N ALA A 154 -7.61 -17.90 3.53
CA ALA A 154 -6.87 -17.24 4.59
C ALA A 154 -6.68 -18.12 5.83
N ALA A 155 -7.73 -18.83 6.24
CA ALA A 155 -7.69 -19.76 7.37
C ALA A 155 -6.72 -20.92 7.10
N ASP A 156 -6.85 -21.59 5.95
CA ASP A 156 -5.99 -22.72 5.55
C ASP A 156 -4.52 -22.31 5.40
N ALA A 157 -4.29 -21.06 4.95
CA ALA A 157 -2.95 -20.53 4.80
C ALA A 157 -2.29 -20.19 6.16
N LEU A 158 -3.08 -19.75 7.13
CA LEU A 158 -2.61 -19.36 8.46
C LEU A 158 -2.49 -20.55 9.42
N GLU A 159 -3.34 -21.57 9.30
CA GLU A 159 -3.42 -22.69 10.24
C GLU A 159 -2.04 -23.26 10.60
N PRO A 160 -1.12 -23.55 9.64
CA PRO A 160 0.20 -24.10 9.96
C PRO A 160 1.14 -23.13 10.70
N LEU A 161 0.76 -21.86 10.83
CA LEU A 161 1.58 -20.81 11.42
C LEU A 161 1.12 -20.40 12.83
N LEU A 162 -0.11 -20.72 13.20
CA LEU A 162 -0.78 -20.19 14.38
C LEU A 162 -0.10 -20.53 15.71
N ASP A 163 0.59 -21.66 15.79
CA ASP A 163 1.32 -22.09 16.99
C ASP A 163 2.65 -21.32 17.19
N ARG A 164 3.13 -20.63 16.15
CA ARG A 164 4.43 -19.95 16.11
C ARG A 164 4.32 -18.42 16.08
N VAL A 165 3.13 -17.89 15.92
CA VAL A 165 2.91 -16.45 15.78
C VAL A 165 2.05 -15.90 16.90
N THR A 166 2.24 -14.62 17.23
CA THR A 166 1.48 -13.94 18.30
C THR A 166 0.47 -12.93 17.74
N GLN A 167 0.61 -12.57 16.48
CA GLN A 167 -0.19 -11.55 15.83
C GLN A 167 -0.32 -11.87 14.35
N ILE A 168 -1.34 -11.30 13.70
CA ILE A 168 -1.57 -11.39 12.26
C ILE A 168 -1.68 -9.97 11.72
N GLY A 169 -0.87 -9.65 10.72
CA GLY A 169 -0.96 -8.41 9.95
C GLY A 169 -1.59 -8.69 8.57
N VAL A 170 -2.53 -7.87 8.16
CA VAL A 170 -3.20 -8.04 6.86
C VAL A 170 -3.06 -6.77 6.03
N CYS A 171 -2.51 -6.89 4.84
CA CYS A 171 -2.59 -5.90 3.79
C CYS A 171 -3.68 -6.34 2.79
N PHE A 172 -4.64 -5.47 2.54
CA PHE A 172 -5.76 -5.75 1.67
C PHE A 172 -5.82 -4.69 0.57
N SER A 173 -5.41 -5.08 -0.65
CA SER A 173 -5.20 -4.16 -1.77
C SER A 173 -6.48 -3.94 -2.60
N TYR A 174 -7.62 -3.81 -1.94
CA TYR A 174 -8.91 -3.49 -2.56
C TYR A 174 -9.48 -2.20 -1.99
N PRO A 175 -10.34 -1.50 -2.76
CA PRO A 175 -11.07 -0.37 -2.22
C PRO A 175 -11.91 -0.82 -1.02
N ALA A 176 -11.67 -0.22 0.13
CA ALA A 176 -12.40 -0.48 1.36
C ALA A 176 -12.97 0.83 1.92
N GLU A 177 -14.13 0.76 2.52
CA GLU A 177 -14.68 1.88 3.28
C GLU A 177 -14.05 1.86 4.68
N ASN A 178 -13.22 2.87 4.95
CA ASN A 178 -12.53 2.99 6.23
C ASN A 178 -13.33 3.91 7.16
N THR A 179 -13.54 3.47 8.40
CA THR A 179 -14.14 4.26 9.45
C THR A 179 -13.22 4.39 10.64
N PRO A 180 -13.26 5.52 11.41
CA PRO A 180 -12.47 5.65 12.62
C PRO A 180 -12.78 4.49 13.59
N GLY A 181 -11.74 3.75 14.00
CA GLY A 181 -11.85 2.66 14.98
C GLY A 181 -12.29 1.31 14.41
N SER A 182 -12.29 1.14 13.08
CA SER A 182 -12.46 -0.17 12.44
C SER A 182 -11.11 -0.91 12.32
#